data_a440967da6cf83e1964ea63c5ed5b20e
#
_entry.id   a440967da6cf83e1964ea63c5ed5b20e
#
_cell.length_a   1.000
_cell.length_b   1.000
_cell.length_c   1.000
_cell.angle_alpha   90.00
_cell.angle_beta   90.00
_cell.angle_gamma   90.00
#
_symmetry.space_group_name_H-M   'P 1'
#
loop_
_entity.id
_entity.type
_entity.pdbx_description
1 polymer ?
#
loop_
_entity_poly.entity_id
_entity_poly.type
_entity_poly.pdbx_seq_one_letter_code
_entity_poly.pdbx_strand_id
1 'polypeptide(L)'
;MKRLHKTMNRIVGVLLMALMMVPSGLKAETTEMLQTSKITGVVIDDFGEPIIGATVRVKNAQNGAVTDVNGRYSVNAPKNATLVFSFIGYRTQEVAVKGRTTVNVTLKEDSQMLEETVVIGYGAVPKRDLTGSVSSLKSEDLLKTNPVSVNQGLQGKMAGVNVSQSDGAPGAGINIQIRGANSFTTSTEPLYVVDGMPYSMGEGRTTDYGMKQSNNPLSTISPQDILSIEVLKDASATAIYGSRAANGVVLITTKSGAEGKAKVQLSANLSISNPVKRIDVLDACDYALYRNERITNGLLYDGYSEADSQLEYPLVGYWAPVKAPDPITGEMVVVGQEYKPSPWDYRKGFVEKEGGPVRYGTNWQDEIFQTAISQDYNVTVSGGDKKGNYMYSGGYTDQQGVIVNSYYRRYTARANNSRKINDFLELGTNISFATSDNRLARTNSETYGVIPAAISFNPTRPVFDPNKDSGFSEDFSTGLANPYLTVHTEKNIQETLNVFISSFGELKFTDWLKFRQNFGYGYSYYERNTYNNRWTGAGIAPTNGYATKSDDAYESISTESLLTFNKKFGVHGINAVLGMTYENSMWHSKWMAASNFPNDMTEDNLSLIHI
;
A
#
# COMPACT_ATOMS: atom_id res chain seq x y z
N MET A 1 10.99 20.66 -8.59
CA MET A 1 10.04 21.46 -7.78
C MET A 1 9.31 22.59 -8.53
N LYS A 2 9.94 23.62 -9.11
CA LYS A 2 9.19 24.72 -9.77
C LYS A 2 8.34 24.32 -10.99
N ARG A 3 8.70 23.32 -11.77
CA ARG A 3 7.88 22.84 -12.91
C ARG A 3 6.72 21.95 -12.46
N LEU A 4 6.94 21.09 -11.47
CA LEU A 4 5.89 20.23 -10.88
C LEU A 4 4.81 21.08 -10.21
N HIS A 5 5.21 22.07 -9.41
CA HIS A 5 4.27 23.04 -8.79
C HIS A 5 3.46 23.84 -9.81
N LYS A 6 4.07 24.18 -10.96
CA LYS A 6 3.38 24.95 -12.00
C LYS A 6 2.38 24.11 -12.78
N THR A 7 2.65 22.81 -12.96
CA THR A 7 1.73 21.86 -13.58
C THR A 7 0.63 21.47 -12.60
N MET A 8 0.95 21.26 -11.34
CA MET A 8 0.01 20.95 -10.26
C MET A 8 -0.98 22.09 -10.03
N ASN A 9 -0.55 23.35 -10.02
CA ASN A 9 -1.44 24.51 -9.91
C ASN A 9 -2.39 24.64 -11.11
N ARG A 10 -2.01 24.21 -12.30
CA ARG A 10 -2.91 24.21 -13.48
C ARG A 10 -3.93 23.07 -13.40
N ILE A 11 -3.55 21.90 -12.93
CA ILE A 11 -4.44 20.74 -12.76
C ILE A 11 -5.42 20.96 -11.61
N VAL A 12 -4.97 21.51 -10.48
CA VAL A 12 -5.82 21.88 -9.34
C VAL A 12 -6.83 22.97 -9.74
N GLY A 13 -6.44 23.93 -10.58
CA GLY A 13 -7.34 24.95 -11.12
C GLY A 13 -8.47 24.36 -11.99
N VAL A 14 -8.18 23.38 -12.80
CA VAL A 14 -9.17 22.69 -13.65
C VAL A 14 -10.09 21.78 -12.81
N LEU A 15 -9.58 21.12 -11.78
CA LEU A 15 -10.39 20.32 -10.85
C LEU A 15 -11.32 21.19 -9.99
N LEU A 16 -10.86 22.36 -9.53
CA LEU A 16 -11.70 23.31 -8.78
C LEU A 16 -12.81 23.91 -9.66
N MET A 17 -12.57 24.14 -10.94
CA MET A 17 -13.62 24.59 -11.87
C MET A 17 -14.68 23.51 -12.15
N ALA A 18 -14.32 22.24 -12.16
CA ALA A 18 -15.26 21.15 -12.31
C ALA A 18 -16.13 20.92 -11.05
N LEU A 19 -15.67 21.33 -9.88
CA LEU A 19 -16.39 21.19 -8.61
C LEU A 19 -17.48 22.26 -8.39
N MET A 20 -17.45 23.35 -9.14
CA MET A 20 -18.41 24.48 -8.98
C MET A 20 -19.71 24.34 -9.79
N MET A 21 -19.91 23.23 -10.50
CA MET A 21 -21.18 22.98 -11.21
C MET A 21 -22.10 22.00 -10.48
N VAL A 22 -22.42 22.27 -9.22
CA VAL A 22 -23.49 21.57 -8.49
C VAL A 22 -24.74 22.46 -8.49
N PRO A 23 -25.86 22.01 -9.09
CA PRO A 23 -27.10 22.78 -8.99
C PRO A 23 -27.68 22.69 -7.58
N SER A 24 -27.73 23.83 -6.92
CA SER A 24 -28.38 23.99 -5.62
C SER A 24 -29.92 23.98 -5.78
N GLY A 25 -30.53 22.88 -5.38
CA GLY A 25 -31.96 22.72 -5.33
C GLY A 25 -32.41 21.90 -4.12
N LEU A 26 -32.23 22.41 -2.93
CA LEU A 26 -32.81 21.83 -1.70
C LEU A 26 -34.16 22.49 -1.44
N LYS A 27 -35.26 21.76 -1.69
CA LYS A 27 -36.58 22.11 -1.16
C LYS A 27 -36.82 21.31 0.14
N ALA A 28 -37.10 22.01 1.21
CA ALA A 28 -37.55 21.42 2.47
C ALA A 28 -39.06 21.15 2.36
N GLU A 29 -39.46 19.89 2.56
CA GLU A 29 -40.86 19.51 2.71
C GLU A 29 -41.24 19.50 4.20
N THR A 30 -42.29 20.19 4.51
CA THR A 30 -42.96 20.25 5.83
C THR A 30 -43.70 18.95 6.08
N THR A 31 -43.42 18.30 7.20
CA THR A 31 -44.06 17.06 7.63
C THR A 31 -45.32 17.37 8.41
N GLU A 32 -46.50 17.05 7.86
CA GLU A 32 -47.76 17.01 8.63
C GLU A 32 -47.78 15.82 9.60
N MET A 33 -48.12 16.07 10.84
CA MET A 33 -48.34 15.04 11.89
C MET A 33 -49.61 14.23 11.58
N LEU A 34 -49.46 13.04 10.99
CA LEU A 34 -50.51 12.06 10.81
C LEU A 34 -50.72 11.25 12.12
N GLN A 35 -51.98 11.12 12.57
CA GLN A 35 -52.35 10.23 13.70
C GLN A 35 -51.90 8.79 13.39
N THR A 36 -50.97 8.27 14.18
CA THR A 36 -50.46 6.89 14.06
C THR A 36 -51.26 5.95 14.96
N SER A 37 -51.57 4.76 14.49
CA SER A 37 -52.14 3.65 15.26
C SER A 37 -51.14 2.51 15.38
N LYS A 38 -51.23 1.75 16.49
CA LYS A 38 -50.38 0.57 16.71
C LYS A 38 -50.89 -0.59 15.84
N ILE A 39 -50.05 -1.11 14.95
CA ILE A 39 -50.32 -2.22 14.07
C ILE A 39 -49.47 -3.41 14.52
N THR A 40 -50.10 -4.56 14.66
CA THR A 40 -49.45 -5.82 15.09
C THR A 40 -49.69 -6.91 14.04
N GLY A 41 -48.93 -7.98 14.09
CA GLY A 41 -49.11 -9.15 13.22
C GLY A 41 -48.01 -10.17 13.38
N VAL A 42 -48.12 -11.23 12.59
CA VAL A 42 -47.13 -12.31 12.54
C VAL A 42 -46.62 -12.43 11.12
N VAL A 43 -45.31 -12.65 10.99
CA VAL A 43 -44.63 -12.93 9.73
C VAL A 43 -44.23 -14.40 9.75
N ILE A 44 -44.71 -15.17 8.78
CA ILE A 44 -44.44 -16.61 8.61
C ILE A 44 -43.86 -16.88 7.21
N ASP A 45 -43.27 -18.04 7.02
CA ASP A 45 -42.88 -18.55 5.71
C ASP A 45 -43.99 -19.36 5.02
N ASP A 46 -43.69 -19.91 3.83
CA ASP A 46 -44.63 -20.75 3.07
C ASP A 46 -44.91 -22.10 3.74
N PHE A 47 -44.14 -22.52 4.76
CA PHE A 47 -44.33 -23.73 5.54
C PHE A 47 -45.10 -23.47 6.83
N GLY A 48 -45.39 -22.19 7.13
CA GLY A 48 -46.12 -21.75 8.34
C GLY A 48 -45.19 -21.54 9.55
N GLU A 49 -43.88 -21.58 9.38
CA GLU A 49 -42.90 -21.32 10.44
C GLU A 49 -42.72 -19.79 10.67
N PRO A 50 -42.58 -19.35 11.93
CA PRO A 50 -42.38 -17.92 12.22
C PRO A 50 -41.01 -17.45 11.77
N ILE A 51 -40.92 -16.34 11.02
CA ILE A 51 -39.68 -15.72 10.59
C ILE A 51 -39.18 -14.77 11.69
N ILE A 52 -38.10 -15.14 12.34
CA ILE A 52 -37.45 -14.37 13.41
C ILE A 52 -36.51 -13.32 12.79
N GLY A 53 -36.59 -12.08 13.25
CA GLY A 53 -35.68 -11.02 12.76
C GLY A 53 -36.09 -10.39 11.44
N ALA A 54 -37.29 -10.68 10.91
CA ALA A 54 -37.81 -9.99 9.73
C ALA A 54 -38.01 -8.50 10.01
N THR A 55 -37.57 -7.66 9.10
CA THR A 55 -37.72 -6.21 9.19
C THR A 55 -39.07 -5.79 8.64
N VAL A 56 -39.82 -5.04 9.44
CA VAL A 56 -41.12 -4.45 9.09
C VAL A 56 -40.97 -2.94 9.10
N ARG A 57 -41.03 -2.28 7.94
CA ARG A 57 -40.87 -0.83 7.82
C ARG A 57 -42.14 -0.18 7.26
N VAL A 58 -42.42 1.02 7.73
CA VAL A 58 -43.45 1.86 7.11
C VAL A 58 -42.85 2.52 5.86
N LYS A 59 -43.48 2.33 4.69
CA LYS A 59 -43.04 2.90 3.43
C LYS A 59 -42.95 4.43 3.52
N ASN A 60 -41.81 5.00 3.09
CA ASN A 60 -41.54 6.44 3.15
C ASN A 60 -41.45 7.06 4.56
N ALA A 61 -41.28 6.25 5.63
CA ALA A 61 -41.06 6.72 6.98
C ALA A 61 -39.84 6.03 7.62
N GLN A 62 -39.29 6.64 8.67
CA GLN A 62 -38.18 6.04 9.43
C GLN A 62 -38.64 5.00 10.46
N ASN A 63 -39.92 4.84 10.65
CA ASN A 63 -40.50 3.92 11.64
C ASN A 63 -40.47 2.48 11.14
N GLY A 64 -40.00 1.56 11.97
CA GLY A 64 -39.96 0.13 11.70
C GLY A 64 -39.93 -0.69 12.99
N ALA A 65 -40.09 -1.99 12.84
CA ALA A 65 -39.98 -3.00 13.89
C ALA A 65 -39.30 -4.24 13.32
N VAL A 66 -38.81 -5.11 14.21
CA VAL A 66 -38.26 -6.42 13.87
C VAL A 66 -39.12 -7.49 14.53
N THR A 67 -39.31 -8.62 13.86
CA THR A 67 -40.12 -9.73 14.42
C THR A 67 -39.38 -10.44 15.55
N ASP A 68 -40.15 -10.85 16.58
CA ASP A 68 -39.66 -11.63 17.73
C ASP A 68 -39.47 -13.13 17.39
N VAL A 69 -39.12 -13.93 18.40
CA VAL A 69 -38.93 -15.39 18.29
C VAL A 69 -40.17 -16.16 17.83
N ASN A 70 -41.37 -15.54 17.91
CA ASN A 70 -42.64 -16.11 17.43
C ASN A 70 -43.09 -15.44 16.11
N GLY A 71 -42.21 -14.72 15.41
CA GLY A 71 -42.53 -13.98 14.19
C GLY A 71 -43.43 -12.77 14.40
N ARG A 72 -43.68 -12.33 15.65
CA ARG A 72 -44.61 -11.23 15.96
C ARG A 72 -43.90 -9.88 15.86
N TYR A 73 -44.62 -8.88 15.34
CA TYR A 73 -44.13 -7.51 15.29
C TYR A 73 -45.19 -6.51 15.79
N SER A 74 -44.72 -5.33 16.15
CA SER A 74 -45.54 -4.19 16.53
C SER A 74 -44.91 -2.91 16.00
N VAL A 75 -45.61 -2.17 15.16
CA VAL A 75 -45.16 -0.92 14.56
C VAL A 75 -46.25 0.16 14.62
N ASN A 76 -45.83 1.40 14.87
CA ASN A 76 -46.76 2.54 14.82
C ASN A 76 -46.80 3.11 13.42
N ALA A 77 -47.96 3.12 12.77
CA ALA A 77 -48.12 3.62 11.42
C ALA A 77 -49.47 4.30 11.19
N PRO A 78 -49.58 5.22 10.21
CA PRO A 78 -50.85 5.78 9.79
C PRO A 78 -51.84 4.71 9.28
N LYS A 79 -53.13 4.90 9.45
CA LYS A 79 -54.17 3.93 9.02
C LYS A 79 -54.11 3.57 7.52
N ASN A 80 -53.59 4.46 6.69
CA ASN A 80 -53.44 4.26 5.24
C ASN A 80 -52.00 3.94 4.82
N ALA A 81 -51.12 3.59 5.77
CA ALA A 81 -49.72 3.26 5.47
C ALA A 81 -49.60 1.94 4.70
N THR A 82 -48.50 1.80 3.98
CA THR A 82 -48.02 0.53 3.42
C THR A 82 -46.85 0.04 4.27
N LEU A 83 -46.93 -1.18 4.74
CA LEU A 83 -45.85 -1.86 5.46
C LEU A 83 -45.03 -2.64 4.45
N VAL A 84 -43.70 -2.55 4.56
CA VAL A 84 -42.73 -3.29 3.76
C VAL A 84 -42.07 -4.34 4.66
N PHE A 85 -42.26 -5.59 4.32
CA PHE A 85 -41.71 -6.74 5.00
C PHE A 85 -40.49 -7.28 4.23
N SER A 86 -39.36 -7.42 4.88
CA SER A 86 -38.14 -7.94 4.25
C SER A 86 -37.36 -8.83 5.23
N PHE A 87 -36.82 -9.92 4.69
CA PHE A 87 -35.92 -10.82 5.41
C PHE A 87 -34.93 -11.44 4.42
N ILE A 88 -33.72 -11.76 4.88
CA ILE A 88 -32.68 -12.35 4.02
C ILE A 88 -33.15 -13.71 3.52
N GLY A 89 -33.13 -13.93 2.21
CA GLY A 89 -33.61 -15.18 1.57
C GLY A 89 -35.10 -15.17 1.21
N TYR A 90 -35.84 -14.07 1.46
CA TYR A 90 -37.26 -13.97 1.16
C TYR A 90 -37.55 -12.76 0.27
N ARG A 91 -38.57 -12.87 -0.58
CA ARG A 91 -39.05 -11.75 -1.40
C ARG A 91 -39.65 -10.66 -0.56
N THR A 92 -39.16 -9.44 -0.74
CA THR A 92 -39.74 -8.26 -0.08
C THR A 92 -41.20 -8.10 -0.51
N GLN A 93 -42.10 -7.98 0.48
CA GLN A 93 -43.53 -7.84 0.24
C GLN A 93 -44.07 -6.52 0.82
N GLU A 94 -44.85 -5.81 0.00
CA GLU A 94 -45.55 -4.59 0.43
C GLU A 94 -47.01 -4.88 0.68
N VAL A 95 -47.51 -4.51 1.88
CA VAL A 95 -48.88 -4.73 2.27
C VAL A 95 -49.48 -3.42 2.78
N ALA A 96 -50.56 -2.98 2.13
CA ALA A 96 -51.31 -1.80 2.58
C ALA A 96 -52.15 -2.13 3.85
N VAL A 97 -52.04 -1.29 4.85
CA VAL A 97 -52.71 -1.47 6.16
C VAL A 97 -54.23 -1.36 6.01
N LYS A 98 -54.75 -0.43 5.21
CA LYS A 98 -56.18 -0.22 4.95
C LYS A 98 -57.02 -0.16 6.23
N GLY A 99 -56.54 0.52 7.27
CA GLY A 99 -57.24 0.68 8.54
C GLY A 99 -57.24 -0.54 9.48
N ARG A 100 -56.58 -1.65 9.10
CA ARG A 100 -56.45 -2.85 9.95
C ARG A 100 -55.48 -2.60 11.11
N THR A 101 -55.80 -3.17 12.28
CA THR A 101 -54.91 -3.16 13.45
C THR A 101 -54.01 -4.40 13.51
N THR A 102 -54.35 -5.45 12.74
CA THR A 102 -53.57 -6.68 12.63
C THR A 102 -53.32 -7.00 11.17
N VAL A 103 -52.04 -7.22 10.80
CA VAL A 103 -51.62 -7.55 9.45
C VAL A 103 -50.66 -8.73 9.52
N ASN A 104 -51.11 -9.93 9.18
CA ASN A 104 -50.30 -11.12 9.08
C ASN A 104 -49.79 -11.26 7.64
N VAL A 105 -48.51 -11.69 7.48
CA VAL A 105 -47.88 -11.79 6.18
C VAL A 105 -47.11 -13.12 6.06
N THR A 106 -47.29 -13.78 4.92
CA THR A 106 -46.49 -14.92 4.55
C THR A 106 -45.44 -14.46 3.52
N LEU A 107 -44.16 -14.52 3.88
CA LEU A 107 -43.08 -14.22 2.96
C LEU A 107 -42.74 -15.50 2.19
N LYS A 108 -42.60 -15.36 0.88
CA LYS A 108 -42.17 -16.43 -0.01
C LYS A 108 -40.67 -16.43 -0.09
N GLU A 109 -40.06 -17.61 -0.03
CA GLU A 109 -38.62 -17.72 -0.30
C GLU A 109 -38.28 -17.10 -1.64
N ASP A 110 -37.26 -16.28 -1.64
CA ASP A 110 -36.67 -15.79 -2.88
C ASP A 110 -35.70 -16.85 -3.40
N SER A 111 -36.24 -17.78 -4.18
CA SER A 111 -35.45 -18.80 -4.87
C SER A 111 -34.55 -18.22 -5.98
N GLN A 112 -34.61 -16.92 -6.22
CA GLN A 112 -33.51 -16.22 -6.87
C GLN A 112 -32.42 -16.01 -5.83
N MET A 113 -31.59 -17.03 -5.60
CA MET A 113 -30.24 -16.81 -5.12
C MET A 113 -29.71 -15.62 -5.93
N LEU A 114 -29.29 -14.55 -5.26
CA LEU A 114 -28.50 -13.51 -5.88
C LEU A 114 -27.36 -14.22 -6.60
N GLU A 115 -27.51 -14.43 -7.91
CA GLU A 115 -26.49 -15.09 -8.72
C GLU A 115 -25.26 -14.21 -8.59
N GLU A 116 -24.26 -14.71 -7.88
CA GLU A 116 -22.98 -14.01 -7.75
C GLU A 116 -22.43 -13.86 -9.16
N THR A 117 -22.46 -12.63 -9.64
CA THR A 117 -22.01 -12.30 -10.99
C THR A 117 -20.54 -11.90 -10.88
N VAL A 118 -19.70 -12.56 -11.63
CA VAL A 118 -18.27 -12.26 -11.71
C VAL A 118 -18.02 -11.54 -13.04
N VAL A 119 -17.35 -10.42 -12.97
CA VAL A 119 -16.87 -9.71 -14.16
C VAL A 119 -15.68 -10.49 -14.71
N ILE A 120 -15.82 -11.01 -15.93
CA ILE A 120 -14.73 -11.67 -16.66
C ILE A 120 -14.53 -10.94 -17.96
N GLY A 121 -13.35 -10.36 -18.08
CA GLY A 121 -12.99 -9.65 -19.28
C GLY A 121 -14.01 -8.57 -19.64
N TYR A 122 -14.71 -8.78 -20.71
CA TYR A 122 -15.65 -7.78 -21.26
C TYR A 122 -17.12 -8.06 -20.92
N GLY A 123 -17.40 -8.95 -19.97
CA GLY A 123 -18.77 -9.30 -19.58
C GLY A 123 -18.92 -9.74 -18.15
N ALA A 124 -20.12 -9.56 -17.61
CA ALA A 124 -20.49 -10.12 -16.31
C ALA A 124 -21.20 -11.45 -16.55
N VAL A 125 -20.65 -12.55 -16.01
CA VAL A 125 -21.18 -13.90 -16.15
C VAL A 125 -21.54 -14.44 -14.77
N PRO A 126 -22.66 -15.14 -14.60
CA PRO A 126 -22.95 -15.82 -13.34
C PRO A 126 -21.80 -16.75 -12.94
N LYS A 127 -21.39 -16.74 -11.69
CA LYS A 127 -20.26 -17.53 -11.16
C LYS A 127 -20.42 -19.03 -11.47
N ARG A 128 -21.64 -19.52 -11.50
CA ARG A 128 -21.98 -20.93 -11.84
C ARG A 128 -21.64 -21.31 -13.29
N ASP A 129 -21.65 -20.33 -14.20
CA ASP A 129 -21.43 -20.53 -15.64
C ASP A 129 -19.95 -20.39 -16.00
N LEU A 130 -19.07 -20.12 -14.98
CA LEU A 130 -17.66 -20.02 -15.17
C LEU A 130 -16.99 -21.38 -15.29
N THR A 131 -16.39 -21.66 -16.43
CA THR A 131 -15.58 -22.86 -16.68
C THR A 131 -14.15 -22.73 -16.16
N GLY A 132 -13.68 -21.51 -15.85
CA GLY A 132 -12.33 -21.21 -15.37
C GLY A 132 -12.24 -21.01 -13.86
N SER A 133 -11.03 -21.25 -13.29
CA SER A 133 -10.76 -21.02 -11.88
C SER A 133 -10.59 -19.50 -11.61
N VAL A 134 -11.60 -18.88 -11.01
CA VAL A 134 -11.59 -17.48 -10.61
C VAL A 134 -11.65 -17.38 -9.10
N SER A 135 -10.78 -16.57 -8.50
CA SER A 135 -10.88 -16.18 -7.09
C SER A 135 -11.41 -14.74 -7.02
N SER A 136 -12.39 -14.52 -6.17
CA SER A 136 -13.00 -13.19 -5.96
C SER A 136 -12.85 -12.77 -4.51
N LEU A 137 -12.51 -11.50 -4.29
CA LEU A 137 -12.45 -10.85 -2.99
C LEU A 137 -13.30 -9.57 -3.03
N LYS A 138 -14.29 -9.48 -2.15
CA LYS A 138 -15.18 -8.31 -2.05
C LYS A 138 -14.57 -7.25 -1.14
N SER A 139 -15.02 -6.00 -1.33
CA SER A 139 -14.61 -4.84 -0.52
C SER A 139 -14.74 -5.09 0.98
N GLU A 140 -15.81 -5.74 1.42
CA GLU A 140 -16.06 -6.03 2.83
C GLU A 140 -14.96 -6.91 3.43
N ASP A 141 -14.53 -7.95 2.70
CA ASP A 141 -13.46 -8.85 3.15
C ASP A 141 -12.08 -8.19 3.04
N LEU A 142 -11.87 -7.34 2.02
CA LEU A 142 -10.66 -6.56 1.85
C LEU A 142 -10.44 -5.61 3.05
N LEU A 143 -11.49 -4.93 3.47
CA LEU A 143 -11.43 -3.88 4.50
C LEU A 143 -11.48 -4.40 5.95
N LYS A 144 -11.78 -5.70 6.19
CA LYS A 144 -11.84 -6.28 7.55
C LYS A 144 -10.57 -6.07 8.38
N THR A 145 -9.42 -5.99 7.74
CA THR A 145 -8.11 -5.79 8.41
C THR A 145 -7.66 -4.34 8.44
N ASN A 146 -8.51 -3.39 7.99
CA ASN A 146 -8.18 -1.98 7.82
C ASN A 146 -6.81 -1.77 7.13
N PRO A 147 -6.61 -2.36 5.94
CA PRO A 147 -5.31 -2.32 5.29
C PRO A 147 -5.01 -0.90 4.80
N VAL A 148 -3.79 -0.43 4.99
CA VAL A 148 -3.31 0.85 4.45
C VAL A 148 -3.09 0.75 2.94
N SER A 149 -2.79 -0.45 2.44
CA SER A 149 -2.66 -0.73 1.01
C SER A 149 -3.52 -1.92 0.60
N VAL A 150 -3.96 -1.94 -0.66
CA VAL A 150 -4.73 -3.07 -1.24
C VAL A 150 -3.99 -4.38 -1.06
N ASN A 151 -2.70 -4.34 -1.15
CA ASN A 151 -1.81 -5.47 -1.09
C ASN A 151 -1.83 -6.17 0.27
N GLN A 152 -1.82 -5.41 1.38
CA GLN A 152 -1.98 -5.97 2.71
C GLN A 152 -3.34 -6.66 2.87
N GLY A 153 -4.36 -6.10 2.22
CA GLY A 153 -5.71 -6.68 2.20
C GLY A 153 -5.81 -7.98 1.41
N LEU A 154 -4.94 -8.24 0.45
CA LEU A 154 -4.94 -9.45 -0.39
C LEU A 154 -4.21 -10.62 0.22
N GLN A 155 -3.24 -10.38 1.09
CA GLN A 155 -2.35 -11.41 1.61
C GLN A 155 -3.12 -12.54 2.31
N GLY A 156 -2.93 -13.78 1.85
CA GLY A 156 -3.55 -14.98 2.43
C GLY A 156 -5.06 -15.14 2.17
N LYS A 157 -5.72 -14.22 1.43
CA LYS A 157 -7.17 -14.26 1.21
C LYS A 157 -7.60 -14.92 -0.10
N MET A 158 -6.69 -15.18 -1.02
CA MET A 158 -7.02 -15.73 -2.32
C MET A 158 -6.23 -17.02 -2.61
N ALA A 159 -6.93 -18.14 -2.81
CA ALA A 159 -6.29 -19.41 -3.10
C ALA A 159 -5.51 -19.36 -4.44
N GLY A 160 -4.26 -19.86 -4.46
CA GLY A 160 -3.40 -19.88 -5.64
C GLY A 160 -2.84 -18.52 -6.07
N VAL A 161 -2.95 -17.52 -5.19
CA VAL A 161 -2.33 -16.20 -5.34
C VAL A 161 -1.32 -16.02 -4.22
N ASN A 162 -0.06 -15.91 -4.57
CA ASN A 162 1.00 -15.59 -3.63
C ASN A 162 1.25 -14.09 -3.65
N VAL A 163 1.07 -13.46 -2.50
CA VAL A 163 1.32 -12.04 -2.30
C VAL A 163 2.50 -11.91 -1.36
N SER A 164 3.65 -11.53 -1.88
CA SER A 164 4.87 -11.34 -1.12
C SER A 164 5.26 -9.87 -1.10
N GLN A 165 5.65 -9.38 0.04
CA GLN A 165 6.19 -8.04 0.21
C GLN A 165 7.72 -8.12 0.22
N SER A 166 8.39 -7.23 -0.50
CA SER A 166 9.85 -7.23 -0.59
C SER A 166 10.51 -6.87 0.74
N ASP A 167 9.90 -5.97 1.48
CA ASP A 167 10.26 -5.62 2.86
C ASP A 167 9.07 -5.00 3.61
N GLY A 168 9.25 -4.66 4.90
CA GLY A 168 8.23 -4.01 5.73
C GLY A 168 8.18 -2.49 5.64
N ALA A 169 8.91 -1.86 4.71
CA ALA A 169 8.96 -0.40 4.59
C ALA A 169 7.60 0.18 4.20
N PRO A 170 7.30 1.41 4.63
CA PRO A 170 6.12 2.13 4.17
C PRO A 170 6.11 2.26 2.65
N GLY A 171 4.98 1.96 2.02
CA GLY A 171 4.86 2.03 0.56
C GLY A 171 5.71 1.01 -0.21
N ALA A 172 6.29 0.01 0.47
CA ALA A 172 7.08 -1.02 -0.19
C ALA A 172 6.30 -1.75 -1.28
N GLY A 173 7.00 -2.07 -2.37
CA GLY A 173 6.44 -2.82 -3.48
C GLY A 173 6.01 -4.22 -3.07
N ILE A 174 4.95 -4.68 -3.69
CA ILE A 174 4.43 -6.03 -3.51
C ILE A 174 4.49 -6.76 -4.82
N ASN A 175 4.89 -8.00 -4.72
CA ASN A 175 4.94 -8.93 -5.82
C ASN A 175 3.75 -9.88 -5.72
N ILE A 176 2.94 -9.92 -6.77
CA ILE A 176 1.80 -10.83 -6.88
C ILE A 176 2.17 -11.91 -7.91
N GLN A 177 2.11 -13.15 -7.48
CA GLN A 177 2.33 -14.30 -8.36
C GLN A 177 1.10 -15.20 -8.36
N ILE A 178 0.65 -15.57 -9.55
CA ILE A 178 -0.48 -16.46 -9.74
C ILE A 178 0.06 -17.81 -10.20
N ARG A 179 -0.16 -18.87 -9.38
CA ARG A 179 0.31 -20.26 -9.64
C ARG A 179 1.84 -20.41 -9.79
N GLY A 180 2.62 -19.45 -9.28
CA GLY A 180 4.08 -19.48 -9.32
C GLY A 180 4.71 -18.68 -10.46
N ALA A 181 6.03 -18.75 -10.58
CA ALA A 181 6.78 -18.05 -11.62
C ALA A 181 6.73 -18.83 -12.94
N ASN A 182 6.28 -18.18 -14.00
CA ASN A 182 6.18 -18.75 -15.34
C ASN A 182 7.35 -18.39 -16.26
N SER A 183 8.22 -17.48 -15.82
CA SER A 183 9.37 -17.02 -16.59
C SER A 183 10.61 -16.86 -15.72
N PHE A 184 11.77 -17.18 -16.28
CA PHE A 184 13.08 -16.97 -15.64
C PHE A 184 13.72 -15.64 -16.05
N THR A 185 13.29 -15.03 -17.14
CA THR A 185 13.94 -13.87 -17.75
C THR A 185 13.08 -12.63 -17.86
N THR A 186 11.77 -12.76 -17.70
CA THR A 186 10.81 -11.65 -17.79
C THR A 186 10.03 -11.50 -16.48
N SER A 187 9.30 -10.39 -16.35
CA SER A 187 8.43 -10.16 -15.21
C SER A 187 7.44 -11.31 -14.99
N THR A 188 7.26 -11.73 -13.75
CA THR A 188 6.28 -12.73 -13.32
C THR A 188 4.99 -12.10 -12.81
N GLU A 189 4.87 -10.77 -12.89
CA GLU A 189 3.69 -10.05 -12.45
C GLU A 189 2.49 -10.30 -13.38
N PRO A 190 1.26 -10.38 -12.83
CA PRO A 190 0.05 -10.51 -13.61
C PRO A 190 -0.30 -9.21 -14.34
N LEU A 191 -1.15 -9.31 -15.36
CA LEU A 191 -1.77 -8.15 -15.98
C LEU A 191 -2.82 -7.55 -15.02
N TYR A 192 -2.73 -6.25 -14.75
CA TYR A 192 -3.76 -5.52 -14.01
C TYR A 192 -4.76 -4.89 -14.96
N VAL A 193 -6.04 -5.04 -14.64
CA VAL A 193 -7.15 -4.44 -15.40
C VAL A 193 -8.04 -3.69 -14.42
N VAL A 194 -8.17 -2.38 -14.60
CA VAL A 194 -8.97 -1.51 -13.72
C VAL A 194 -10.20 -1.03 -14.49
N ASP A 195 -11.39 -1.33 -13.97
CA ASP A 195 -12.68 -1.00 -14.58
C ASP A 195 -12.77 -1.38 -16.08
N GLY A 196 -12.21 -2.57 -16.40
CA GLY A 196 -12.23 -3.15 -17.74
C GLY A 196 -11.09 -2.70 -18.67
N MET A 197 -10.22 -1.77 -18.24
CA MET A 197 -9.10 -1.29 -19.06
C MET A 197 -7.76 -1.78 -18.50
N PRO A 198 -6.85 -2.31 -19.34
CA PRO A 198 -5.49 -2.62 -18.93
C PRO A 198 -4.79 -1.41 -18.32
N TYR A 199 -4.18 -1.62 -17.16
CA TYR A 199 -3.48 -0.59 -16.42
C TYR A 199 -2.03 -0.98 -16.20
N SER A 200 -1.13 -0.36 -16.93
CA SER A 200 0.31 -0.51 -16.83
C SER A 200 0.92 0.79 -16.30
N MET A 201 1.94 0.66 -15.44
CA MET A 201 2.62 1.82 -14.84
C MET A 201 4.08 1.92 -15.28
N GLY A 202 4.54 1.09 -16.18
CA GLY A 202 5.95 0.93 -16.49
C GLY A 202 6.72 0.25 -15.33
N GLU A 203 7.77 -0.45 -15.67
CA GLU A 203 8.68 -0.99 -14.66
C GLU A 203 9.65 0.12 -14.24
N GLY A 204 9.59 0.53 -12.98
CA GLY A 204 10.58 1.46 -12.42
C GLY A 204 11.98 0.85 -12.50
N ARG A 205 12.97 1.68 -12.79
CA ARG A 205 14.36 1.23 -12.88
C ARG A 205 14.82 0.67 -11.55
N THR A 206 15.42 -0.52 -11.56
CA THR A 206 16.17 -1.03 -10.40
C THR A 206 17.40 -0.17 -10.23
N THR A 207 17.58 0.38 -9.04
CA THR A 207 18.82 1.10 -8.72
C THR A 207 19.97 0.13 -8.46
N ASP A 208 21.20 0.61 -8.60
CA ASP A 208 22.45 -0.14 -8.40
C ASP A 208 22.59 -0.80 -7.02
N TYR A 209 21.67 -0.54 -6.10
CA TYR A 209 21.66 -1.04 -4.72
C TYR A 209 20.63 -2.14 -4.43
N GLY A 210 20.12 -2.83 -5.46
CA GLY A 210 19.26 -4.01 -5.28
C GLY A 210 17.87 -3.73 -4.73
N MET A 211 17.49 -2.48 -4.50
CA MET A 211 16.14 -2.13 -4.09
C MET A 211 15.22 -2.15 -5.31
N LYS A 212 14.59 -3.28 -5.59
CA LYS A 212 13.45 -3.35 -6.49
C LYS A 212 12.24 -2.77 -5.78
N GLN A 213 11.93 -1.52 -6.07
CA GLN A 213 10.61 -1.01 -5.75
C GLN A 213 9.69 -1.39 -6.91
N SER A 214 8.84 -2.36 -6.69
CA SER A 214 7.81 -2.73 -7.65
C SER A 214 6.79 -1.60 -7.72
N ASN A 215 6.66 -0.98 -8.90
CA ASN A 215 5.59 -0.02 -9.18
C ASN A 215 4.29 -0.79 -9.42
N ASN A 216 3.63 -1.15 -8.34
CA ASN A 216 2.39 -1.91 -8.42
C ASN A 216 1.20 -0.96 -8.63
N PRO A 217 0.37 -1.14 -9.68
CA PRO A 217 -0.84 -0.35 -9.91
C PRO A 217 -1.78 -0.27 -8.69
N LEU A 218 -1.81 -1.30 -7.88
CA LEU A 218 -2.60 -1.34 -6.64
C LEU A 218 -2.16 -0.29 -5.60
N SER A 219 -0.93 0.22 -5.67
CA SER A 219 -0.45 1.28 -4.77
C SER A 219 -1.11 2.63 -5.04
N THR A 220 -1.67 2.83 -6.23
CA THR A 220 -2.31 4.09 -6.64
C THR A 220 -3.80 4.15 -6.32
N ILE A 221 -4.41 3.02 -5.97
CA ILE A 221 -5.83 2.90 -5.68
C ILE A 221 -6.03 2.80 -4.17
N SER A 222 -6.93 3.61 -3.62
CA SER A 222 -7.33 3.46 -2.23
C SER A 222 -8.11 2.16 -2.03
N PRO A 223 -7.81 1.34 -0.99
CA PRO A 223 -8.62 0.16 -0.66
C PRO A 223 -10.11 0.48 -0.48
N GLN A 224 -10.41 1.70 -0.02
CA GLN A 224 -11.78 2.19 0.19
C GLN A 224 -12.56 2.37 -1.12
N ASP A 225 -11.87 2.58 -2.25
CA ASP A 225 -12.48 2.79 -3.56
C ASP A 225 -12.74 1.49 -4.33
N ILE A 226 -12.26 0.35 -3.81
CA ILE A 226 -12.42 -0.95 -4.47
C ILE A 226 -13.76 -1.58 -4.08
N LEU A 227 -14.48 -2.09 -5.08
CA LEU A 227 -15.69 -2.89 -4.91
C LEU A 227 -15.35 -4.38 -4.81
N SER A 228 -14.54 -4.87 -5.75
CA SER A 228 -14.10 -6.26 -5.81
C SER A 228 -12.76 -6.41 -6.55
N ILE A 229 -12.07 -7.50 -6.26
CA ILE A 229 -10.88 -7.94 -6.97
C ILE A 229 -11.10 -9.38 -7.40
N GLU A 230 -11.03 -9.65 -8.68
CA GLU A 230 -11.11 -10.98 -9.26
C GLU A 230 -9.75 -11.36 -9.86
N VAL A 231 -9.31 -12.60 -9.61
CA VAL A 231 -8.07 -13.13 -10.18
C VAL A 231 -8.39 -14.26 -11.14
N LEU A 232 -8.08 -14.03 -12.42
CA LEU A 232 -8.19 -15.03 -13.48
C LEU A 232 -6.89 -15.83 -13.55
N LYS A 233 -6.98 -17.13 -13.29
CA LYS A 233 -5.80 -18.00 -13.16
C LYS A 233 -5.62 -18.93 -14.35
N ASP A 234 -6.70 -19.24 -15.07
CA ASP A 234 -6.70 -20.22 -16.15
C ASP A 234 -6.60 -19.57 -17.52
N ALA A 235 -5.90 -20.24 -18.43
CA ALA A 235 -5.70 -19.77 -19.79
C ALA A 235 -7.02 -19.45 -20.53
N SER A 236 -8.10 -20.23 -20.28
CA SER A 236 -9.41 -19.99 -20.87
C SER A 236 -10.03 -18.64 -20.45
N ALA A 237 -9.85 -18.27 -19.17
CA ALA A 237 -10.34 -16.99 -18.64
C ALA A 237 -9.45 -15.80 -19.05
N THR A 238 -8.15 -16.03 -19.25
CA THR A 238 -7.18 -14.98 -19.58
C THR A 238 -7.00 -14.78 -21.09
N ALA A 239 -7.47 -15.72 -21.93
CA ALA A 239 -7.26 -15.72 -23.39
C ALA A 239 -7.69 -14.43 -24.07
N ILE A 240 -8.74 -13.77 -23.58
CA ILE A 240 -9.25 -12.51 -24.14
C ILE A 240 -8.27 -11.32 -24.02
N TYR A 241 -7.30 -11.42 -23.09
CA TYR A 241 -6.25 -10.41 -22.89
C TYR A 241 -4.96 -10.72 -23.66
N GLY A 242 -4.94 -11.84 -24.42
CA GLY A 242 -3.82 -12.26 -25.24
C GLY A 242 -2.57 -12.65 -24.45
N SER A 243 -1.39 -12.53 -25.08
CA SER A 243 -0.10 -12.93 -24.51
C SER A 243 0.29 -12.19 -23.23
N ARG A 244 -0.21 -10.98 -23.02
CA ARG A 244 0.02 -10.17 -21.79
C ARG A 244 -0.51 -10.83 -20.52
N ALA A 245 -1.49 -11.70 -20.66
CA ALA A 245 -2.14 -12.40 -19.57
C ALA A 245 -1.51 -13.77 -19.23
N ALA A 246 -0.32 -14.06 -19.76
CA ALA A 246 0.39 -15.31 -19.54
C ALA A 246 0.64 -15.62 -18.04
N ASN A 247 0.86 -14.58 -17.23
CA ASN A 247 1.05 -14.68 -15.78
C ASN A 247 -0.27 -14.56 -14.98
N GLY A 248 -1.43 -14.63 -15.64
CA GLY A 248 -2.74 -14.38 -15.05
C GLY A 248 -3.18 -12.93 -15.15
N VAL A 249 -4.40 -12.65 -14.70
CA VAL A 249 -5.00 -11.30 -14.72
C VAL A 249 -5.62 -10.97 -13.38
N VAL A 250 -5.36 -9.78 -12.88
CA VAL A 250 -6.01 -9.20 -11.70
C VAL A 250 -6.99 -8.14 -12.17
N LEU A 251 -8.28 -8.44 -12.07
CA LEU A 251 -9.36 -7.52 -12.39
C LEU A 251 -9.73 -6.73 -11.15
N ILE A 252 -9.73 -5.42 -11.23
CA ILE A 252 -10.09 -4.53 -10.14
C ILE A 252 -11.33 -3.76 -10.58
N THR A 253 -12.43 -4.02 -9.90
CA THR A 253 -13.66 -3.25 -10.07
C THR A 253 -13.74 -2.20 -8.96
N THR A 254 -13.89 -0.94 -9.34
CA THR A 254 -13.99 0.13 -8.36
C THR A 254 -15.44 0.45 -8.04
N LYS A 255 -15.66 1.08 -6.90
CA LYS A 255 -16.99 1.52 -6.48
C LYS A 255 -17.54 2.55 -7.47
N SER A 256 -18.83 2.48 -7.70
CA SER A 256 -19.60 3.44 -8.48
C SER A 256 -20.78 3.95 -7.67
N GLY A 257 -21.44 5.00 -8.11
CA GLY A 257 -22.68 5.46 -7.52
C GLY A 257 -23.82 4.47 -7.75
N ALA A 258 -24.79 4.47 -6.86
CA ALA A 258 -26.04 3.73 -7.01
C ALA A 258 -27.23 4.70 -7.14
N GLU A 259 -28.34 4.24 -7.73
CA GLU A 259 -29.59 5.01 -7.77
C GLU A 259 -30.03 5.36 -6.33
N GLY A 260 -30.28 6.65 -6.08
CA GLY A 260 -30.73 7.14 -4.77
C GLY A 260 -30.16 8.52 -4.44
N LYS A 261 -30.48 8.99 -3.23
CA LYS A 261 -29.95 10.24 -2.70
C LYS A 261 -28.43 10.17 -2.56
N ALA A 262 -27.78 11.32 -2.68
CA ALA A 262 -26.34 11.44 -2.45
C ALA A 262 -25.97 10.92 -1.05
N LYS A 263 -24.96 10.05 -0.99
CA LYS A 263 -24.36 9.53 0.25
C LYS A 263 -22.96 10.09 0.38
N VAL A 264 -22.65 10.61 1.56
CA VAL A 264 -21.29 11.00 1.94
C VAL A 264 -20.79 9.99 2.95
N GLN A 265 -19.62 9.41 2.66
CA GLN A 265 -18.93 8.47 3.55
C GLN A 265 -17.58 9.05 3.89
N LEU A 266 -17.26 9.12 5.18
CA LEU A 266 -15.97 9.49 5.71
C LEU A 266 -15.35 8.27 6.38
N SER A 267 -14.12 7.97 6.07
CA SER A 267 -13.31 6.97 6.74
C SER A 267 -12.06 7.64 7.31
N ALA A 268 -11.75 7.36 8.57
CA ALA A 268 -10.55 7.86 9.23
C ALA A 268 -9.93 6.71 10.04
N ASN A 269 -8.70 6.36 9.75
CA ASN A 269 -7.95 5.31 10.44
C ASN A 269 -6.69 5.91 11.04
N LEU A 270 -6.39 5.54 12.28
CA LEU A 270 -5.14 5.82 12.97
C LEU A 270 -4.54 4.50 13.40
N SER A 271 -3.27 4.28 13.10
CA SER A 271 -2.53 3.10 13.54
C SER A 271 -1.21 3.46 14.19
N ILE A 272 -0.84 2.67 15.19
CA ILE A 272 0.42 2.77 15.92
C ILE A 272 1.16 1.46 15.71
N SER A 273 2.38 1.53 15.18
CA SER A 273 3.20 0.38 14.85
C SER A 273 4.52 0.43 15.61
N ASN A 274 4.92 -0.72 16.14
CA ASN A 274 6.21 -0.91 16.79
C ASN A 274 6.91 -2.12 16.18
N PRO A 275 8.24 -2.21 16.25
CA PRO A 275 8.94 -3.43 15.89
C PRO A 275 8.40 -4.60 16.73
N VAL A 276 8.01 -5.70 16.06
CA VAL A 276 7.42 -6.87 16.73
C VAL A 276 8.43 -7.55 17.63
N LYS A 277 9.69 -7.61 17.18
CA LYS A 277 10.80 -8.22 17.91
C LYS A 277 12.09 -7.49 17.55
N ARG A 278 12.93 -7.28 18.55
CA ARG A 278 14.34 -6.91 18.39
C ARG A 278 15.18 -8.16 18.50
N ILE A 279 16.32 -8.17 17.84
CA ILE A 279 17.28 -9.27 17.93
C ILE A 279 18.09 -9.06 19.20
N ASP A 280 18.19 -10.10 20.03
CA ASP A 280 19.05 -10.07 21.19
C ASP A 280 20.51 -10.07 20.71
N VAL A 281 21.22 -8.99 21.04
CA VAL A 281 22.63 -8.79 20.71
C VAL A 281 23.42 -8.66 22.01
N LEU A 282 24.73 -8.89 21.94
CA LEU A 282 25.61 -8.67 23.08
C LEU A 282 25.57 -7.19 23.51
N ASP A 283 25.47 -6.94 24.79
CA ASP A 283 25.71 -5.61 25.34
C ASP A 283 27.19 -5.24 25.26
N ALA A 284 27.54 -4.02 25.65
CA ALA A 284 28.93 -3.57 25.55
C ALA A 284 29.90 -4.40 26.42
N CYS A 285 29.44 -4.91 27.56
CA CYS A 285 30.25 -5.73 28.43
C CYS A 285 30.51 -7.12 27.87
N ASP A 286 29.44 -7.78 27.45
CA ASP A 286 29.52 -9.13 26.86
C ASP A 286 30.27 -9.09 25.53
N TYR A 287 30.08 -8.03 24.75
CA TYR A 287 30.84 -7.83 23.51
C TYR A 287 32.34 -7.67 23.77
N ALA A 288 32.73 -6.89 24.78
CA ALA A 288 34.14 -6.72 25.16
C ALA A 288 34.77 -8.03 25.60
N LEU A 289 34.06 -8.83 26.40
CA LEU A 289 34.51 -10.17 26.83
C LEU A 289 34.67 -11.09 25.61
N TYR A 290 33.68 -11.14 24.74
CA TYR A 290 33.73 -11.92 23.49
C TYR A 290 34.92 -11.51 22.61
N ARG A 291 35.14 -10.22 22.42
CA ARG A 291 36.27 -9.72 21.62
C ARG A 291 37.61 -10.10 22.21
N ASN A 292 37.77 -9.97 23.52
CA ASN A 292 38.98 -10.37 24.21
C ASN A 292 39.23 -11.88 24.07
N GLU A 293 38.20 -12.71 24.32
CA GLU A 293 38.28 -14.15 24.16
C GLU A 293 38.67 -14.54 22.72
N ARG A 294 38.05 -13.90 21.72
CA ARG A 294 38.37 -14.12 20.30
C ARG A 294 39.84 -13.80 20.01
N ILE A 295 40.36 -12.68 20.52
CA ILE A 295 41.74 -12.27 20.32
C ILE A 295 42.69 -13.26 21.00
N THR A 296 42.41 -13.61 22.25
CA THR A 296 43.20 -14.58 23.00
C THR A 296 43.25 -15.93 22.29
N ASN A 297 42.10 -16.46 21.87
CA ASN A 297 42.03 -17.73 21.15
C ASN A 297 42.76 -17.69 19.79
N GLY A 298 42.67 -16.57 19.06
CA GLY A 298 43.43 -16.38 17.82
C GLY A 298 44.93 -16.36 18.02
N LEU A 299 45.39 -15.62 19.05
CA LEU A 299 46.82 -15.55 19.36
C LEU A 299 47.40 -16.88 19.87
N LEU A 300 46.62 -17.62 20.70
CA LEU A 300 46.98 -18.96 21.14
C LEU A 300 47.05 -19.96 19.98
N TYR A 301 46.13 -19.86 19.00
CA TYR A 301 46.13 -20.68 17.81
C TYR A 301 47.37 -20.42 16.95
N ASP A 302 47.82 -19.16 16.84
CA ASP A 302 49.00 -18.75 16.11
C ASP A 302 50.32 -18.98 16.92
N GLY A 303 50.25 -19.55 18.14
CA GLY A 303 51.39 -19.94 18.93
C GLY A 303 51.99 -18.83 19.83
N TYR A 304 51.22 -17.74 20.07
CA TYR A 304 51.65 -16.67 21.00
C TYR A 304 51.26 -17.02 22.42
N SER A 305 52.19 -16.89 23.36
CA SER A 305 51.98 -17.20 24.77
C SER A 305 51.55 -16.02 25.65
N GLU A 306 51.65 -14.78 25.11
CA GLU A 306 51.29 -13.55 25.85
C GLU A 306 50.25 -12.74 25.09
N ALA A 307 49.00 -13.11 25.31
CA ALA A 307 47.87 -12.45 24.62
C ALA A 307 47.39 -11.16 25.33
N ASP A 308 47.68 -11.02 26.65
CA ASP A 308 47.06 -9.97 27.47
C ASP A 308 47.43 -8.53 27.06
N SER A 309 48.64 -8.33 26.52
CA SER A 309 49.09 -7.00 26.09
C SER A 309 48.44 -6.52 24.77
N GLN A 310 47.73 -7.41 24.07
CA GLN A 310 47.10 -7.14 22.77
C GLN A 310 45.56 -7.09 22.84
N LEU A 311 45.01 -7.25 24.06
CA LEU A 311 43.56 -7.20 24.23
C LEU A 311 43.01 -5.83 23.86
N GLU A 312 41.95 -5.83 23.06
CA GLU A 312 41.22 -4.62 22.65
C GLU A 312 40.53 -3.96 23.86
N TYR A 313 40.06 -4.77 24.82
CA TYR A 313 39.33 -4.33 26.01
C TYR A 313 39.89 -4.97 27.28
N PRO A 314 41.06 -4.54 27.75
CA PRO A 314 41.63 -5.10 28.99
C PRO A 314 40.72 -4.81 30.18
N LEU A 315 40.22 -5.88 30.82
CA LEU A 315 39.22 -5.82 31.90
C LEU A 315 39.81 -5.46 33.27
N VAL A 316 41.11 -5.68 33.44
CA VAL A 316 41.91 -5.28 34.60
C VAL A 316 43.11 -4.49 34.11
N GLY A 317 43.71 -3.72 35.00
CA GLY A 317 44.93 -3.01 34.66
C GLY A 317 45.97 -3.96 34.06
N TYR A 318 46.71 -3.50 33.09
CA TYR A 318 47.67 -4.27 32.32
C TYR A 318 49.01 -3.57 32.26
N TRP A 319 50.06 -4.34 32.05
CA TRP A 319 51.41 -3.82 31.84
C TRP A 319 51.61 -3.42 30.39
N ALA A 320 51.62 -2.10 30.12
CA ALA A 320 51.84 -1.57 28.78
C ALA A 320 53.34 -1.40 28.52
N PRO A 321 53.84 -1.75 27.34
CA PRO A 321 55.24 -1.52 27.00
C PRO A 321 55.53 -0.02 26.88
N VAL A 322 56.53 0.45 27.60
CA VAL A 322 57.08 1.80 27.48
C VAL A 322 58.12 1.77 26.38
N LYS A 323 57.87 2.53 25.30
CA LYS A 323 58.79 2.65 24.18
C LYS A 323 59.59 3.96 24.27
N ALA A 324 60.89 3.91 24.07
CA ALA A 324 61.75 5.06 23.90
C ALA A 324 62.64 4.88 22.67
N PRO A 325 63.09 5.96 22.05
CA PRO A 325 64.04 5.85 20.95
C PRO A 325 65.37 5.27 21.41
N ASP A 326 65.88 4.28 20.71
CA ASP A 326 67.21 3.75 20.89
C ASP A 326 68.21 4.88 20.65
N PRO A 327 69.15 5.14 21.58
CA PRO A 327 70.08 6.24 21.48
C PRO A 327 71.07 6.12 20.31
N ILE A 328 71.17 4.92 19.71
CA ILE A 328 72.11 4.66 18.59
C ILE A 328 71.37 4.65 17.25
N THR A 329 70.23 3.96 17.18
CA THR A 329 69.48 3.75 15.92
C THR A 329 68.32 4.73 15.74
N GLY A 330 67.85 5.37 16.78
CA GLY A 330 66.66 6.22 16.75
C GLY A 330 65.35 5.45 16.65
N GLU A 331 65.35 4.12 16.55
CA GLU A 331 64.17 3.30 16.52
C GLU A 331 63.50 3.20 17.87
N MET A 332 62.15 3.14 17.90
CA MET A 332 61.37 3.01 19.12
C MET A 332 61.47 1.58 19.68
N VAL A 333 62.29 1.40 20.73
CA VAL A 333 62.50 0.11 21.41
C VAL A 333 61.76 0.08 22.74
N VAL A 334 61.36 -1.11 23.18
CA VAL A 334 60.71 -1.30 24.50
C VAL A 334 61.78 -1.19 25.59
N VAL A 335 61.68 -0.15 26.41
CA VAL A 335 62.67 0.13 27.50
C VAL A 335 62.16 -0.27 28.87
N GLY A 336 60.88 -0.64 28.99
CA GLY A 336 60.27 -1.04 30.23
C GLY A 336 58.79 -1.35 30.07
N GLN A 337 58.13 -1.59 31.18
CA GLN A 337 56.68 -1.76 31.25
C GLN A 337 56.10 -0.83 32.31
N GLU A 338 54.94 -0.27 32.06
CA GLU A 338 54.18 0.59 32.95
C GLU A 338 52.81 -0.03 33.18
N TYR A 339 52.34 -0.09 34.44
CA TYR A 339 51.01 -0.56 34.75
C TYR A 339 49.99 0.53 34.44
N LYS A 340 49.06 0.21 33.54
CA LYS A 340 47.93 1.07 33.17
C LYS A 340 46.62 0.47 33.69
N PRO A 341 45.82 1.24 34.42
CA PRO A 341 44.49 0.78 34.79
C PRO A 341 43.64 0.62 33.55
N SER A 342 42.76 -0.40 33.54
CA SER A 342 41.81 -0.57 32.46
C SER A 342 40.81 0.61 32.41
N PRO A 343 40.59 1.21 31.26
CA PRO A 343 39.52 2.18 31.10
C PRO A 343 38.14 1.52 31.11
N TRP A 344 38.11 0.18 31.11
CA TRP A 344 36.89 -0.61 31.02
C TRP A 344 36.51 -1.21 32.38
N ASP A 345 35.32 -0.91 32.90
CA ASP A 345 34.77 -1.58 34.10
C ASP A 345 33.41 -2.20 33.75
N TYR A 346 33.44 -3.46 33.31
CA TYR A 346 32.24 -4.23 32.98
C TYR A 346 31.28 -4.39 34.18
N ARG A 347 31.76 -4.33 35.40
CA ARG A 347 30.92 -4.45 36.62
C ARG A 347 30.05 -3.22 36.82
N LYS A 348 30.50 -2.06 36.33
CA LYS A 348 29.72 -0.81 36.31
C LYS A 348 28.92 -0.60 35.05
N GLY A 349 29.10 -1.46 34.05
CA GLY A 349 28.38 -1.42 32.78
C GLY A 349 28.67 -0.19 31.92
N PHE A 350 29.89 0.37 32.00
CA PHE A 350 30.28 1.47 31.13
C PHE A 350 31.77 1.45 30.77
N VAL A 351 32.09 2.08 29.67
CA VAL A 351 33.45 2.32 29.21
C VAL A 351 33.83 3.76 29.55
N GLU A 352 34.93 3.96 30.26
CA GLU A 352 35.53 5.28 30.43
C GLU A 352 36.33 5.61 29.15
N LYS A 353 35.99 6.71 28.48
CA LYS A 353 36.74 7.29 27.40
C LYS A 353 37.16 8.70 27.72
N GLU A 354 38.17 9.22 26.98
CA GLU A 354 38.40 10.67 26.91
C GLU A 354 37.12 11.36 26.57
N GLY A 355 36.47 12.07 27.51
CA GLY A 355 35.17 12.73 27.34
C GLY A 355 34.07 12.23 28.27
N GLY A 356 34.31 11.18 29.09
CA GLY A 356 33.38 10.71 30.08
C GLY A 356 32.84 9.29 29.87
N PRO A 357 32.11 8.74 30.83
CA PRO A 357 31.64 7.36 30.81
C PRO A 357 30.51 7.16 29.81
N VAL A 358 30.66 6.17 28.93
CA VAL A 358 29.58 5.67 28.07
C VAL A 358 28.82 4.59 28.83
N ARG A 359 27.67 4.93 29.33
CA ARG A 359 26.86 4.07 30.20
C ARG A 359 26.26 2.90 29.37
N TYR A 360 26.53 1.66 29.79
CA TYR A 360 26.00 0.41 29.19
C TYR A 360 26.27 0.19 27.69
N GLY A 361 27.06 1.05 27.05
CA GLY A 361 27.26 1.02 25.62
C GLY A 361 26.06 1.57 24.82
N THR A 362 26.05 1.32 23.51
CA THR A 362 25.00 1.75 22.59
C THR A 362 24.21 0.54 22.13
N ASN A 363 22.91 0.51 22.39
CA ASN A 363 22.01 -0.40 21.72
C ASN A 363 21.63 0.23 20.38
N TRP A 364 22.29 -0.15 19.33
CA TRP A 364 22.11 0.43 18.00
C TRP A 364 20.71 0.22 17.41
N GLN A 365 19.99 -0.81 17.88
CA GLN A 365 18.60 -1.00 17.46
C GLN A 365 17.68 0.08 18.06
N ASP A 366 17.97 0.60 19.26
CA ASP A 366 17.21 1.72 19.85
C ASP A 366 17.41 3.02 19.07
N GLU A 367 18.58 3.20 18.46
CA GLU A 367 18.93 4.39 17.69
C GLU A 367 18.27 4.44 16.30
N ILE A 368 17.85 3.31 15.76
CA ILE A 368 17.26 3.22 14.43
C ILE A 368 15.76 2.95 14.42
N PHE A 369 15.20 2.45 15.53
CA PHE A 369 13.78 2.14 15.60
C PHE A 369 12.99 3.19 16.37
N GLN A 370 11.76 3.42 15.91
CA GLN A 370 10.80 4.31 16.55
C GLN A 370 9.41 3.69 16.58
N THR A 371 8.55 4.25 17.45
CA THR A 371 7.11 4.04 17.36
C THR A 371 6.58 4.85 16.17
N ALA A 372 5.98 4.18 15.21
CA ALA A 372 5.45 4.79 13.99
C ALA A 372 3.95 5.05 14.12
N ILE A 373 3.52 6.26 13.74
CA ILE A 373 2.11 6.66 13.71
C ILE A 373 1.70 6.82 12.26
N SER A 374 0.64 6.11 11.85
CA SER A 374 0.12 6.19 10.49
C SER A 374 -1.33 6.64 10.49
N GLN A 375 -1.71 7.43 9.49
CA GLN A 375 -3.02 8.04 9.33
C GLN A 375 -3.52 7.79 7.91
N ASP A 376 -4.82 7.47 7.80
CA ASP A 376 -5.50 7.30 6.52
C ASP A 376 -6.88 7.94 6.59
N TYR A 377 -7.14 8.85 5.68
CA TYR A 377 -8.40 9.57 5.57
C TYR A 377 -8.97 9.41 4.16
N ASN A 378 -10.23 9.06 4.06
CA ASN A 378 -10.92 8.96 2.78
C ASN A 378 -12.32 9.56 2.88
N VAL A 379 -12.69 10.37 1.89
CA VAL A 379 -14.02 10.96 1.73
C VAL A 379 -14.58 10.49 0.39
N THR A 380 -15.78 9.91 0.41
CA THR A 380 -16.49 9.47 -0.78
C THR A 380 -17.86 10.10 -0.84
N VAL A 381 -18.21 10.68 -1.98
CA VAL A 381 -19.54 11.17 -2.30
C VAL A 381 -20.08 10.38 -3.49
N SER A 382 -21.20 9.69 -3.32
CA SER A 382 -21.80 8.87 -4.37
C SER A 382 -23.31 9.03 -4.44
N GLY A 383 -23.87 8.89 -5.63
CA GLY A 383 -25.31 8.98 -5.84
C GLY A 383 -25.68 8.68 -7.30
N GLY A 384 -26.95 8.82 -7.61
CA GLY A 384 -27.41 8.60 -8.97
C GLY A 384 -28.92 8.67 -9.13
N ASP A 385 -29.35 8.62 -10.36
CA ASP A 385 -30.75 8.52 -10.76
C ASP A 385 -30.93 7.36 -11.76
N LYS A 386 -32.12 7.19 -12.32
CA LYS A 386 -32.40 6.15 -13.34
C LYS A 386 -31.59 6.31 -14.63
N LYS A 387 -31.01 7.49 -14.86
CA LYS A 387 -30.26 7.81 -16.06
C LYS A 387 -28.75 7.75 -15.88
N GLY A 388 -28.26 7.77 -14.64
CA GLY A 388 -26.82 7.71 -14.41
C GLY A 388 -26.43 7.74 -12.95
N ASN A 389 -25.15 7.45 -12.72
CA ASN A 389 -24.58 7.45 -11.38
C ASN A 389 -23.25 8.20 -11.38
N TYR A 390 -22.83 8.60 -10.18
CA TYR A 390 -21.58 9.27 -9.95
C TYR A 390 -20.98 8.85 -8.62
N MET A 391 -19.66 8.84 -8.58
CA MET A 391 -18.87 8.69 -7.36
C MET A 391 -17.64 9.57 -7.46
N TYR A 392 -17.38 10.34 -6.41
CA TYR A 392 -16.17 11.13 -6.23
C TYR A 392 -15.53 10.73 -4.92
N SER A 393 -14.24 10.46 -4.93
CA SER A 393 -13.49 10.19 -3.70
C SER A 393 -12.20 11.00 -3.65
N GLY A 394 -11.77 11.31 -2.41
CA GLY A 394 -10.48 11.92 -2.11
C GLY A 394 -9.88 11.24 -0.90
N GLY A 395 -8.61 10.87 -0.99
CA GLY A 395 -7.89 10.17 0.06
C GLY A 395 -6.54 10.79 0.38
N TYR A 396 -6.16 10.72 1.65
CA TYR A 396 -4.84 11.05 2.16
C TYR A 396 -4.35 9.93 3.05
N THR A 397 -3.15 9.45 2.79
CA THR A 397 -2.46 8.44 3.59
C THR A 397 -1.11 8.99 4.00
N ASP A 398 -0.78 8.93 5.30
CA ASP A 398 0.56 9.20 5.84
C ASP A 398 0.97 7.99 6.68
N GLN A 399 1.88 7.20 6.17
CA GLN A 399 2.40 6.00 6.81
C GLN A 399 3.85 6.25 7.23
N GLN A 400 4.09 6.35 8.53
CA GLN A 400 5.45 6.37 9.08
C GLN A 400 5.99 4.95 9.22
N GLY A 401 7.29 4.79 9.01
CA GLY A 401 7.98 3.53 9.23
C GLY A 401 8.52 3.39 10.64
N VAL A 402 8.69 2.15 11.08
CA VAL A 402 9.33 1.83 12.37
C VAL A 402 10.84 2.12 12.35
N ILE A 403 11.44 2.32 11.18
CA ILE A 403 12.80 2.85 11.05
C ILE A 403 12.71 4.37 10.97
N VAL A 404 13.54 5.03 11.77
CA VAL A 404 13.62 6.50 11.82
C VAL A 404 13.77 7.11 10.42
N ASN A 405 13.09 8.23 10.17
CA ASN A 405 13.10 8.96 8.90
C ASN A 405 12.56 8.19 7.68
N SER A 406 11.89 7.07 7.84
CA SER A 406 11.19 6.40 6.74
C SER A 406 9.70 6.71 6.76
N TYR A 407 9.12 7.00 5.58
CA TYR A 407 7.71 7.33 5.45
C TYR A 407 7.19 7.11 4.04
N TYR A 408 5.87 7.04 3.91
CA TYR A 408 5.12 7.04 2.66
C TYR A 408 3.89 7.92 2.81
N ARG A 409 3.75 8.95 1.98
CA ARG A 409 2.60 9.83 1.91
C ARG A 409 1.95 9.72 0.55
N ARG A 410 0.63 9.65 0.51
CA ARG A 410 -0.12 9.52 -0.72
C ARG A 410 -1.37 10.38 -0.68
N TYR A 411 -1.63 11.06 -1.79
CA TYR A 411 -2.87 11.75 -2.07
C TYR A 411 -3.54 11.06 -3.25
N THR A 412 -4.84 10.78 -3.15
CA THR A 412 -5.64 10.18 -4.22
C THR A 412 -6.88 11.00 -4.49
N ALA A 413 -7.29 11.07 -5.74
CA ALA A 413 -8.58 11.60 -6.15
C ALA A 413 -9.16 10.72 -7.26
N ARG A 414 -10.46 10.44 -7.17
CA ARG A 414 -11.13 9.60 -8.14
C ARG A 414 -12.50 10.16 -8.49
N ALA A 415 -12.88 10.05 -9.77
CA ALA A 415 -14.17 10.43 -10.27
C ALA A 415 -14.69 9.35 -11.21
N ASN A 416 -15.81 8.72 -10.88
CA ASN A 416 -16.52 7.75 -11.71
C ASN A 416 -17.88 8.33 -12.07
N ASN A 417 -18.19 8.40 -13.35
CA ASN A 417 -19.47 8.88 -13.82
C ASN A 417 -19.96 7.96 -14.95
N SER A 418 -21.23 7.61 -14.94
CA SER A 418 -21.90 7.02 -16.10
C SER A 418 -23.26 7.64 -16.30
N ARG A 419 -23.67 7.78 -17.57
CA ARG A 419 -24.96 8.36 -17.93
C ARG A 419 -25.53 7.78 -19.19
N LYS A 420 -26.79 7.34 -19.13
CA LYS A 420 -27.61 7.04 -20.28
C LYS A 420 -28.09 8.35 -20.91
N ILE A 421 -27.57 8.66 -22.08
CA ILE A 421 -27.95 9.85 -22.84
C ILE A 421 -29.38 9.65 -23.39
N ASN A 422 -29.64 8.43 -23.87
CA ASN A 422 -30.94 7.95 -24.31
C ASN A 422 -31.00 6.42 -24.17
N ASP A 423 -32.04 5.77 -24.70
CA ASP A 423 -32.25 4.32 -24.54
C ASP A 423 -31.20 3.46 -25.26
N PHE A 424 -30.52 4.02 -26.25
CA PHE A 424 -29.53 3.31 -27.06
C PHE A 424 -28.07 3.74 -26.81
N LEU A 425 -27.80 4.86 -26.10
CA LEU A 425 -26.44 5.36 -25.85
C LEU A 425 -26.19 5.60 -24.40
N GLU A 426 -25.17 4.94 -23.87
CA GLU A 426 -24.59 5.18 -22.53
C GLU A 426 -23.14 5.64 -22.67
N LEU A 427 -22.75 6.66 -21.90
CA LEU A 427 -21.39 7.16 -21.80
C LEU A 427 -20.92 7.01 -20.34
N GLY A 428 -19.64 6.70 -20.17
CA GLY A 428 -19.03 6.67 -18.86
C GLY A 428 -17.57 7.10 -18.89
N THR A 429 -17.10 7.63 -17.77
CA THR A 429 -15.72 8.07 -17.58
C THR A 429 -15.29 7.82 -16.15
N ASN A 430 -14.12 7.20 -16.02
CA ASN A 430 -13.43 7.00 -14.75
C ASN A 430 -12.09 7.74 -14.84
N ILE A 431 -11.83 8.60 -13.86
CA ILE A 431 -10.58 9.35 -13.73
C ILE A 431 -9.98 8.98 -12.38
N SER A 432 -8.73 8.60 -12.37
CA SER A 432 -7.96 8.33 -11.16
C SER A 432 -6.68 9.16 -11.19
N PHE A 433 -6.43 9.83 -10.09
CA PHE A 433 -5.23 10.61 -9.84
C PHE A 433 -4.61 10.13 -8.54
N ALA A 434 -3.30 9.88 -8.53
CA ALA A 434 -2.56 9.58 -7.32
C ALA A 434 -1.18 10.24 -7.39
N THR A 435 -0.78 10.86 -6.30
CA THR A 435 0.61 11.31 -6.12
C THR A 435 1.12 10.81 -4.78
N SER A 436 2.37 10.39 -4.75
CA SER A 436 3.01 9.97 -3.50
C SER A 436 4.43 10.48 -3.39
N ASP A 437 4.85 10.65 -2.15
CA ASP A 437 6.19 10.98 -1.71
C ASP A 437 6.60 9.96 -0.66
N ASN A 438 7.72 9.29 -0.86
CA ASN A 438 8.26 8.34 0.08
C ASN A 438 9.75 8.53 0.33
N ARG A 439 10.17 8.25 1.55
CA ARG A 439 11.56 8.10 1.94
C ARG A 439 11.79 6.68 2.44
N LEU A 440 12.69 5.97 1.78
CA LEU A 440 13.00 4.58 2.09
C LEU A 440 14.34 4.49 2.83
N ALA A 441 14.34 3.76 3.94
CA ALA A 441 15.58 3.31 4.57
C ALA A 441 16.11 2.07 3.82
N ARG A 442 17.42 1.96 3.69
CA ARG A 442 18.05 0.77 3.10
C ARG A 442 18.04 -0.36 4.13
N THR A 443 17.18 -1.34 3.95
CA THR A 443 16.96 -2.44 4.92
C THR A 443 17.56 -3.76 4.48
N ASN A 444 17.66 -4.00 3.18
CA ASN A 444 17.89 -5.30 2.56
C ASN A 444 19.30 -5.53 1.97
N SER A 445 20.25 -4.66 2.29
CA SER A 445 21.65 -4.83 1.89
C SER A 445 22.46 -5.45 3.03
N GLU A 446 23.15 -6.56 2.79
CA GLU A 446 24.03 -7.19 3.78
C GLU A 446 25.19 -6.27 4.17
N THR A 447 25.72 -5.50 3.21
CA THR A 447 26.89 -4.64 3.44
C THR A 447 26.51 -3.25 3.95
N TYR A 448 25.39 -2.67 3.43
CA TYR A 448 25.06 -1.28 3.69
C TYR A 448 23.67 -1.10 4.31
N GLY A 449 22.99 -2.20 4.63
CA GLY A 449 21.67 -2.15 5.26
C GLY A 449 21.72 -1.65 6.69
N VAL A 450 20.77 -0.79 7.06
CA VAL A 450 20.72 -0.19 8.39
C VAL A 450 20.45 -1.22 9.49
N ILE A 451 19.64 -2.25 9.20
CA ILE A 451 19.33 -3.31 10.18
C ILE A 451 20.54 -4.22 10.42
N PRO A 452 21.20 -4.80 9.39
CA PRO A 452 22.46 -5.51 9.57
C PRO A 452 23.53 -4.68 10.29
N ALA A 453 23.64 -3.38 9.94
CA ALA A 453 24.55 -2.49 10.62
C ALA A 453 24.24 -2.35 12.13
N ALA A 454 22.96 -2.14 12.50
CA ALA A 454 22.55 -1.99 13.89
C ALA A 454 22.73 -3.28 14.74
N ILE A 455 22.72 -4.45 14.10
CA ILE A 455 22.95 -5.73 14.77
C ILE A 455 24.46 -5.99 14.97
N SER A 456 25.29 -5.54 14.01
CA SER A 456 26.71 -5.91 13.96
C SER A 456 27.66 -4.80 14.40
N PHE A 457 27.20 -3.54 14.47
CA PHE A 457 28.05 -2.42 14.88
C PHE A 457 28.45 -2.53 16.35
N ASN A 458 29.68 -2.13 16.65
CA ASN A 458 30.30 -2.27 17.95
C ASN A 458 29.51 -1.53 19.05
N PRO A 459 28.91 -2.23 20.03
CA PRO A 459 28.11 -1.62 21.08
C PRO A 459 28.93 -0.82 22.11
N THR A 460 30.26 -0.96 22.14
CA THR A 460 31.12 -0.15 23.01
C THR A 460 31.36 1.26 22.52
N ARG A 461 30.90 1.55 21.28
CA ARG A 461 31.04 2.86 20.65
C ARG A 461 29.84 3.75 20.98
N PRO A 462 30.04 5.02 21.33
CA PRO A 462 28.95 5.99 21.43
C PRO A 462 28.44 6.33 20.03
N VAL A 463 27.25 6.94 19.96
CA VAL A 463 26.70 7.41 18.66
C VAL A 463 27.61 8.49 18.05
N PHE A 464 28.01 9.46 18.86
CA PHE A 464 28.83 10.60 18.45
C PHE A 464 30.28 10.47 18.93
N ASP A 465 31.23 10.84 18.10
CA ASP A 465 32.66 10.89 18.42
C ASP A 465 33.24 12.19 17.88
N PRO A 466 33.50 13.21 18.74
CA PRO A 466 33.99 14.50 18.30
C PRO A 466 35.44 14.46 17.76
N ASN A 467 36.16 13.35 17.96
CA ASN A 467 37.52 13.17 17.45
C ASN A 467 37.55 12.59 16.03
N LYS A 468 36.38 12.37 15.45
CA LYS A 468 36.25 11.91 14.06
C LYS A 468 35.80 13.03 13.14
N ASP A 469 36.30 13.04 11.91
CA ASP A 469 35.93 14.02 10.90
C ASP A 469 34.43 13.99 10.57
N SER A 470 33.82 12.82 10.70
CA SER A 470 32.37 12.63 10.58
C SER A 470 31.56 13.18 11.76
N GLY A 471 32.20 13.39 12.93
CA GLY A 471 31.53 13.64 14.21
C GLY A 471 30.83 12.43 14.80
N PHE A 472 30.95 11.25 14.19
CA PHE A 472 30.28 10.01 14.58
C PHE A 472 31.29 8.89 14.78
N SER A 473 30.92 7.93 15.65
CA SER A 473 31.76 6.75 15.85
C SER A 473 31.84 5.90 14.57
N GLU A 474 33.04 5.44 14.29
CA GLU A 474 33.36 4.56 13.18
C GLU A 474 33.77 3.19 13.71
N ASP A 475 33.43 2.14 13.00
CA ASP A 475 33.89 0.78 13.29
C ASP A 475 34.55 0.15 12.06
N PHE A 476 35.86 0.31 12.00
CA PHE A 476 36.66 -0.24 10.90
C PHE A 476 36.75 -1.77 10.94
N SER A 477 36.43 -2.41 12.08
CA SER A 477 36.52 -3.86 12.23
C SER A 477 35.41 -4.60 11.48
N THR A 478 34.26 -3.97 11.32
CA THR A 478 33.10 -4.50 10.60
C THR A 478 32.97 -3.94 9.19
N GLY A 479 33.61 -2.81 8.88
CA GLY A 479 33.44 -2.08 7.62
C GLY A 479 32.05 -1.47 7.45
N LEU A 480 31.24 -1.46 8.52
CA LEU A 480 29.89 -0.94 8.48
C LEU A 480 29.85 0.55 8.85
N ALA A 481 28.95 1.28 8.20
CA ALA A 481 28.69 2.66 8.55
C ALA A 481 27.92 2.75 9.88
N ASN A 482 28.08 3.87 10.59
CA ASN A 482 27.32 4.15 11.81
C ASN A 482 25.80 4.12 11.49
N PRO A 483 25.02 3.23 12.16
CA PRO A 483 23.59 3.07 11.84
C PRO A 483 22.77 4.34 12.06
N TYR A 484 23.06 5.10 13.10
CA TYR A 484 22.40 6.37 13.38
C TYR A 484 22.69 7.38 12.27
N LEU A 485 23.96 7.54 11.88
CA LEU A 485 24.34 8.43 10.78
C LEU A 485 23.62 8.04 9.49
N THR A 486 23.56 6.74 9.19
CA THR A 486 22.91 6.22 7.99
C THR A 486 21.43 6.63 7.93
N VAL A 487 20.64 6.38 8.98
CA VAL A 487 19.20 6.70 8.94
C VAL A 487 18.91 8.20 8.93
N HIS A 488 19.84 9.04 9.44
CA HIS A 488 19.64 10.47 9.51
C HIS A 488 20.12 11.22 8.27
N THR A 489 21.15 10.72 7.59
CA THR A 489 21.81 11.45 6.51
C THR A 489 21.60 10.84 5.12
N GLU A 490 21.45 9.52 4.99
CA GLU A 490 21.14 8.95 3.68
C GLU A 490 19.76 9.41 3.21
N LYS A 491 19.70 9.83 1.95
CA LYS A 491 18.46 10.16 1.28
C LYS A 491 18.17 9.12 0.20
N ASN A 492 16.94 8.68 0.18
CA ASN A 492 16.38 7.87 -0.88
C ASN A 492 14.90 8.25 -0.98
N ILE A 493 14.66 9.36 -1.68
CA ILE A 493 13.34 9.97 -1.81
C ILE A 493 12.82 9.66 -3.20
N GLN A 494 11.60 9.16 -3.27
CA GLN A 494 10.88 8.92 -4.51
C GLN A 494 9.56 9.67 -4.50
N GLU A 495 9.34 10.49 -5.53
CA GLU A 495 8.09 11.15 -5.80
C GLU A 495 7.42 10.48 -7.00
N THR A 496 6.11 10.25 -6.92
CA THR A 496 5.36 9.66 -8.03
C THR A 496 4.13 10.48 -8.35
N LEU A 497 3.77 10.50 -9.63
CA LEU A 497 2.51 11.04 -10.13
C LEU A 497 1.90 10.04 -11.09
N ASN A 498 0.65 9.64 -10.82
CA ASN A 498 -0.09 8.72 -11.66
C ASN A 498 -1.43 9.33 -12.04
N VAL A 499 -1.74 9.29 -13.32
CA VAL A 499 -3.04 9.69 -13.88
C VAL A 499 -3.55 8.55 -14.75
N PHE A 500 -4.76 8.09 -14.50
CA PHE A 500 -5.41 7.10 -15.32
C PHE A 500 -6.82 7.56 -15.66
N ILE A 501 -7.12 7.59 -16.95
CA ILE A 501 -8.42 7.98 -17.49
C ILE A 501 -8.93 6.81 -18.32
N SER A 502 -10.12 6.31 -18.00
CA SER A 502 -10.83 5.39 -18.87
C SER A 502 -12.21 5.93 -19.18
N SER A 503 -12.59 5.89 -20.46
CA SER A 503 -13.89 6.36 -20.92
C SER A 503 -14.50 5.31 -21.82
N PHE A 504 -15.81 5.20 -21.81
CA PHE A 504 -16.52 4.31 -22.72
C PHE A 504 -17.77 4.95 -23.31
N GLY A 505 -18.10 4.50 -24.51
CA GLY A 505 -19.40 4.70 -25.13
C GLY A 505 -20.01 3.36 -25.49
N GLU A 506 -21.21 3.06 -25.00
CA GLU A 506 -21.95 1.84 -25.32
C GLU A 506 -23.18 2.17 -26.15
N LEU A 507 -23.25 1.57 -27.34
CA LEU A 507 -24.41 1.61 -28.22
C LEU A 507 -25.20 0.31 -28.10
N LYS A 508 -26.42 0.40 -27.65
CA LYS A 508 -27.37 -0.71 -27.57
C LYS A 508 -28.26 -0.74 -28.80
N PHE A 509 -27.92 -1.55 -29.80
CA PHE A 509 -28.72 -1.69 -31.02
C PHE A 509 -30.03 -2.42 -30.77
N THR A 510 -29.93 -3.49 -29.96
CA THR A 510 -31.05 -4.30 -29.49
C THR A 510 -30.75 -4.81 -28.08
N ASP A 511 -31.69 -5.51 -27.41
CA ASP A 511 -31.44 -6.11 -26.09
C ASP A 511 -30.38 -7.21 -26.12
N TRP A 512 -30.07 -7.76 -27.28
CA TRP A 512 -29.13 -8.86 -27.50
C TRP A 512 -27.88 -8.47 -28.30
N LEU A 513 -27.78 -7.23 -28.84
CA LEU A 513 -26.64 -6.74 -29.61
C LEU A 513 -26.19 -5.38 -29.13
N LYS A 514 -24.95 -5.28 -28.68
CA LYS A 514 -24.34 -4.06 -28.16
C LYS A 514 -22.96 -3.86 -28.78
N PHE A 515 -22.61 -2.61 -29.01
CA PHE A 515 -21.27 -2.17 -29.37
C PHE A 515 -20.74 -1.25 -28.29
N ARG A 516 -19.55 -1.54 -27.79
CA ARG A 516 -18.86 -0.72 -26.78
C ARG A 516 -17.50 -0.30 -27.32
N GLN A 517 -17.21 0.99 -27.23
CA GLN A 517 -15.93 1.58 -27.53
C GLN A 517 -15.32 2.06 -26.20
N ASN A 518 -14.19 1.51 -25.83
CA ASN A 518 -13.40 1.93 -24.68
C ASN A 518 -12.20 2.76 -25.16
N PHE A 519 -11.80 3.73 -24.34
CA PHE A 519 -10.59 4.52 -24.49
C PHE A 519 -9.90 4.61 -23.13
N GLY A 520 -8.60 4.33 -23.07
CA GLY A 520 -7.76 4.42 -21.90
C GLY A 520 -6.54 5.30 -22.15
N TYR A 521 -6.21 6.14 -21.17
CA TYR A 521 -5.00 6.93 -21.10
C TYR A 521 -4.36 6.76 -19.74
N GLY A 522 -3.09 6.34 -19.71
CA GLY A 522 -2.28 6.21 -18.51
C GLY A 522 -1.03 7.07 -18.60
N TYR A 523 -0.74 7.81 -17.54
CA TYR A 523 0.49 8.56 -17.38
C TYR A 523 1.06 8.30 -16.00
N SER A 524 2.31 7.87 -15.94
CA SER A 524 3.05 7.68 -14.70
C SER A 524 4.38 8.41 -14.78
N TYR A 525 4.71 9.17 -13.75
CA TYR A 525 5.97 9.86 -13.60
C TYR A 525 6.60 9.52 -12.26
N TYR A 526 7.87 9.17 -12.29
CA TYR A 526 8.67 8.81 -11.13
C TYR A 526 9.92 9.68 -11.11
N GLU A 527 10.12 10.38 -10.02
CA GLU A 527 11.38 11.08 -9.73
C GLU A 527 12.00 10.41 -8.52
N ARG A 528 13.27 10.01 -8.62
CA ARG A 528 14.00 9.43 -7.51
C ARG A 528 15.32 10.13 -7.31
N ASN A 529 15.54 10.58 -6.08
CA ASN A 529 16.73 11.27 -5.65
C ASN A 529 17.40 10.48 -4.53
N THR A 530 18.67 10.08 -4.71
CA THR A 530 19.46 9.42 -3.66
C THR A 530 20.70 10.22 -3.33
N TYR A 531 21.07 10.18 -2.06
CA TYR A 531 22.33 10.72 -1.58
C TYR A 531 22.89 9.85 -0.47
N ASN A 532 24.14 9.43 -0.62
CA ASN A 532 24.93 8.80 0.42
C ASN A 532 26.06 9.77 0.76
N ASN A 533 26.15 10.18 2.00
CA ASN A 533 27.21 11.07 2.44
C ASN A 533 28.58 10.35 2.43
N ARG A 534 29.65 11.09 2.62
CA ARG A 534 31.03 10.58 2.54
C ARG A 534 31.36 9.47 3.55
N TRP A 535 30.51 9.26 4.55
CA TRP A 535 30.72 8.35 5.68
C TRP A 535 29.74 7.18 5.70
N THR A 536 28.82 7.11 4.74
CA THR A 536 27.77 6.08 4.69
C THR A 536 27.72 5.38 3.33
N GLY A 537 27.42 4.09 3.36
CA GLY A 537 27.11 3.28 2.19
C GLY A 537 28.07 3.45 1.03
N ALA A 538 27.51 3.74 -0.15
CA ALA A 538 28.30 3.95 -1.37
C ALA A 538 29.04 5.30 -1.40
N GLY A 539 28.80 6.17 -0.44
CA GLY A 539 29.51 7.44 -0.33
C GLY A 539 30.89 7.34 0.32
N ILE A 540 31.22 6.19 0.95
CA ILE A 540 32.55 5.95 1.55
C ILE A 540 33.62 5.92 0.46
N ALA A 541 34.84 6.31 0.82
CA ALA A 541 35.97 6.29 -0.11
C ALA A 541 36.06 4.98 -0.92
N PRO A 542 36.37 5.01 -2.22
CA PRO A 542 36.91 6.16 -2.97
C PRO A 542 35.86 7.13 -3.55
N THR A 543 34.56 6.90 -3.40
CA THR A 543 33.52 7.73 -4.02
C THR A 543 33.39 9.12 -3.40
N ASN A 544 33.71 9.25 -2.10
CA ASN A 544 33.70 10.50 -1.35
C ASN A 544 32.40 11.29 -1.52
N GLY A 545 31.28 10.63 -1.15
CA GLY A 545 29.91 11.07 -1.41
C GLY A 545 29.40 10.54 -2.76
N TYR A 546 28.15 10.11 -2.79
CA TYR A 546 27.50 9.57 -3.99
C TYR A 546 26.05 9.98 -4.08
N ALA A 547 25.66 10.59 -5.19
CA ALA A 547 24.29 11.00 -5.46
C ALA A 547 23.81 10.45 -6.80
N THR A 548 22.53 10.12 -6.86
CA THR A 548 21.84 9.80 -8.13
C THR A 548 20.52 10.56 -8.24
N LYS A 549 20.16 10.90 -9.47
CA LYS A 549 18.83 11.40 -9.82
C LYS A 549 18.31 10.61 -11.00
N SER A 550 17.07 10.17 -10.94
CA SER A 550 16.38 9.56 -12.06
C SER A 550 14.98 10.15 -12.24
N ASP A 551 14.63 10.40 -13.50
CA ASP A 551 13.31 10.80 -13.94
C ASP A 551 12.82 9.77 -14.95
N ASP A 552 11.74 9.06 -14.62
CA ASP A 552 11.12 8.07 -15.50
C ASP A 552 9.68 8.51 -15.79
N ALA A 553 9.31 8.57 -17.05
CA ALA A 553 7.95 8.83 -17.49
C ALA A 553 7.44 7.70 -18.37
N TYR A 554 6.28 7.19 -18.04
CA TYR A 554 5.57 6.18 -18.81
C TYR A 554 4.23 6.72 -19.24
N GLU A 555 3.93 6.61 -20.52
CA GLU A 555 2.68 7.03 -21.13
C GLU A 555 2.08 5.87 -21.91
N SER A 556 0.78 5.63 -21.75
CA SER A 556 0.07 4.58 -22.47
C SER A 556 -1.27 5.10 -22.98
N ILE A 557 -1.59 4.74 -24.23
CA ILE A 557 -2.89 4.96 -24.84
C ILE A 557 -3.42 3.61 -25.27
N SER A 558 -4.65 3.30 -24.90
CA SER A 558 -5.33 2.07 -25.32
C SER A 558 -6.73 2.37 -25.83
N THR A 559 -7.17 1.62 -26.80
CA THR A 559 -8.55 1.67 -27.29
C THR A 559 -9.03 0.26 -27.61
N GLU A 560 -10.29 -0.01 -27.27
CA GLU A 560 -10.92 -1.31 -27.48
C GLU A 560 -12.30 -1.14 -28.08
N SER A 561 -12.56 -1.88 -29.14
CA SER A 561 -13.86 -1.95 -29.80
C SER A 561 -14.46 -3.34 -29.58
N LEU A 562 -15.63 -3.42 -28.97
CA LEU A 562 -16.25 -4.68 -28.54
C LEU A 562 -17.67 -4.76 -29.11
N LEU A 563 -17.96 -5.83 -29.86
CA LEU A 563 -19.31 -6.19 -30.30
C LEU A 563 -19.78 -7.41 -29.48
N THR A 564 -20.79 -7.23 -28.66
CA THR A 564 -21.34 -8.28 -27.81
C THR A 564 -22.69 -8.74 -28.33
N PHE A 565 -22.82 -10.04 -28.56
CA PHE A 565 -24.04 -10.73 -28.91
C PHE A 565 -24.46 -11.65 -27.79
N ASN A 566 -25.67 -11.47 -27.23
CA ASN A 566 -26.18 -12.31 -26.14
C ASN A 566 -27.67 -12.57 -26.39
N LYS A 567 -28.01 -13.74 -26.92
CA LYS A 567 -29.41 -14.06 -27.26
C LYS A 567 -29.79 -15.49 -26.85
N LYS A 568 -30.97 -15.60 -26.26
CA LYS A 568 -31.60 -16.89 -25.95
C LYS A 568 -32.57 -17.28 -27.06
N PHE A 569 -32.43 -18.52 -27.52
CA PHE A 569 -33.31 -19.16 -28.51
C PHE A 569 -33.95 -20.39 -27.85
N GLY A 570 -35.11 -20.19 -27.27
CA GLY A 570 -35.74 -21.25 -26.46
C GLY A 570 -34.87 -21.67 -25.27
N VAL A 571 -34.45 -22.94 -25.23
CA VAL A 571 -33.57 -23.50 -24.21
C VAL A 571 -32.06 -23.25 -24.46
N HIS A 572 -31.70 -22.75 -25.63
CA HIS A 572 -30.32 -22.49 -26.03
C HIS A 572 -29.96 -21.01 -25.84
N GLY A 573 -28.84 -20.74 -25.17
CA GLY A 573 -28.27 -19.40 -25.06
C GLY A 573 -26.97 -19.31 -25.84
N ILE A 574 -26.82 -18.25 -26.64
CA ILE A 574 -25.57 -17.94 -27.35
C ILE A 574 -25.04 -16.61 -26.81
N ASN A 575 -23.82 -16.65 -26.31
CA ASN A 575 -23.05 -15.48 -25.92
C ASN A 575 -21.76 -15.46 -26.74
N ALA A 576 -21.54 -14.38 -27.49
CA ALA A 576 -20.35 -14.18 -28.30
C ALA A 576 -19.85 -12.74 -28.18
N VAL A 577 -18.53 -12.58 -28.13
CA VAL A 577 -17.87 -11.28 -28.13
C VAL A 577 -16.84 -11.25 -29.25
N LEU A 578 -16.91 -10.23 -30.09
CA LEU A 578 -15.87 -9.90 -31.05
C LEU A 578 -15.21 -8.60 -30.61
N GLY A 579 -13.89 -8.61 -30.47
CA GLY A 579 -13.14 -7.46 -29.99
C GLY A 579 -11.90 -7.16 -30.81
N MET A 580 -11.54 -5.88 -30.82
CA MET A 580 -10.29 -5.37 -31.36
C MET A 580 -9.68 -4.42 -30.33
N THR A 581 -8.41 -4.63 -30.01
CA THR A 581 -7.66 -3.80 -29.06
C THR A 581 -6.45 -3.20 -29.76
N TYR A 582 -6.20 -1.91 -29.52
CA TYR A 582 -4.97 -1.22 -29.87
C TYR A 582 -4.37 -0.61 -28.63
N GLU A 583 -3.07 -0.78 -28.45
CA GLU A 583 -2.32 -0.18 -27.36
C GLU A 583 -0.98 0.35 -27.88
N ASN A 584 -0.63 1.54 -27.43
CA ASN A 584 0.69 2.13 -27.63
C ASN A 584 1.22 2.64 -26.30
N SER A 585 2.47 2.35 -26.01
CA SER A 585 3.14 2.83 -24.80
C SER A 585 4.50 3.42 -25.12
N MET A 586 4.87 4.43 -24.36
CA MET A 586 6.13 5.13 -24.49
C MET A 586 6.77 5.28 -23.12
N TRP A 587 8.05 5.00 -23.06
CA TRP A 587 8.84 5.15 -21.85
C TRP A 587 10.02 6.08 -22.09
N HIS A 588 10.16 7.07 -21.22
CA HIS A 588 11.29 7.98 -21.19
C HIS A 588 12.00 7.83 -19.85
N SER A 589 13.30 7.59 -19.87
CA SER A 589 14.12 7.48 -18.67
C SER A 589 15.32 8.39 -18.77
N LYS A 590 15.61 9.11 -17.69
CA LYS A 590 16.82 9.93 -17.53
C LYS A 590 17.44 9.56 -16.21
N TRP A 591 18.75 9.40 -16.23
CA TRP A 591 19.52 9.08 -15.04
C TRP A 591 20.83 9.83 -15.03
N MET A 592 21.24 10.31 -13.87
CA MET A 592 22.53 10.91 -13.64
C MET A 592 23.09 10.51 -12.30
N ALA A 593 24.40 10.43 -12.20
CA ALA A 593 25.12 10.19 -10.95
C ALA A 593 26.29 11.14 -10.80
N ALA A 594 26.64 11.42 -9.55
CA ALA A 594 27.84 12.18 -9.22
C ALA A 594 28.48 11.62 -7.95
N SER A 595 29.80 11.77 -7.87
CA SER A 595 30.61 11.40 -6.71
C SER A 595 31.68 12.45 -6.46
N ASN A 596 32.47 12.26 -5.40
CA ASN A 596 33.57 13.13 -5.03
C ASN A 596 33.12 14.55 -4.65
N PHE A 597 32.18 14.62 -3.72
CA PHE A 597 31.66 15.89 -3.20
C PHE A 597 32.68 16.58 -2.27
N PRO A 598 32.84 17.90 -2.36
CA PRO A 598 33.74 18.64 -1.46
C PRO A 598 33.27 18.63 -0.01
N ASN A 599 31.96 18.55 0.20
CA ASN A 599 31.30 18.43 1.50
C ASN A 599 29.89 17.85 1.31
N ASP A 600 29.19 17.55 2.43
CA ASP A 600 27.86 16.95 2.41
C ASP A 600 26.71 17.99 2.39
N MET A 601 27.00 19.29 2.29
CA MET A 601 25.98 20.34 2.35
C MET A 601 25.09 20.43 1.11
N THR A 602 25.62 20.07 -0.04
CA THR A 602 24.88 20.10 -1.32
C THR A 602 23.98 18.89 -1.52
N GLU A 603 24.30 17.81 -0.83
CA GLU A 603 23.59 16.52 -0.90
C GLU A 603 23.29 16.09 -2.35
N ASP A 604 22.00 15.84 -2.67
CA ASP A 604 21.55 15.47 -4.02
C ASP A 604 21.35 16.68 -4.97
N ASN A 605 21.67 17.89 -4.55
CA ASN A 605 21.55 19.06 -5.41
C ASN A 605 22.72 19.17 -6.41
N LEU A 606 22.69 18.34 -7.44
CA LEU A 606 23.76 18.24 -8.45
C LEU A 606 23.95 19.52 -9.26
N SER A 607 22.98 20.44 -9.25
CA SER A 607 23.10 21.72 -9.96
C SER A 607 24.12 22.69 -9.34
N LEU A 608 24.48 22.48 -8.08
CA LEU A 608 25.46 23.33 -7.36
C LEU A 608 26.91 22.84 -7.51
N ILE A 609 27.14 21.66 -8.11
CA ILE A 609 28.49 21.10 -8.30
C ILE A 609 29.32 21.92 -9.30
N HIS A 610 28.67 22.65 -10.20
CA HIS A 610 29.32 23.50 -11.20
C HIS A 610 29.70 24.91 -10.70
N ILE A 611 29.40 25.23 -9.46
CA ILE A 611 29.79 26.49 -8.84
C ILE A 611 31.07 26.30 -8.03
#